data_b0ace67673adfaa37859b3b24303c69a
#
_entry.id   b0ace67673adfaa37859b3b24303c69a
#
_cell.length_a   1.000
_cell.length_b   1.000
_cell.length_c   1.000
_cell.angle_alpha   90.00
_cell.angle_beta   90.00
_cell.angle_gamma   90.00
#
_symmetry.space_group_name_H-M   'P 1'
#
loop_
_entity.id
_entity.type
_entity.pdbx_description
1 polymer ?
#
loop_
_entity_poly.entity_id
_entity_poly.type
_entity_poly.pdbx_seq_one_letter_code
_entity_poly.pdbx_strand_id
1 'polypeptide(L)'
;MKRDLAIRALKMAIALRSPPRGCIFHSDRPSHGLQANRCRATGSQYCSHDYQKILREHAFQVSMSGKGNCYDNAAVETFFKTIKAELIWRRTWETRRQAETAIFQYINGFHNPRRRHSALGGKSPLAFERKVA
;
A
#
# COMPACT_ATOMS: atom_id res chain seq x y z
N MET A 1 9.05 -8.47 -9.54
CA MET A 1 7.62 -8.67 -9.21
C MET A 1 6.82 -8.50 -10.49
N LYS A 2 5.79 -9.32 -10.73
CA LYS A 2 5.01 -9.23 -11.98
C LYS A 2 4.09 -8.00 -11.95
N ARG A 3 4.05 -7.23 -13.03
CA ARG A 3 3.21 -6.03 -13.23
C ARG A 3 1.74 -6.28 -12.85
N ASP A 4 1.21 -7.42 -13.24
CA ASP A 4 -0.18 -7.81 -13.00
C ASP A 4 -0.53 -7.91 -11.51
N LEU A 5 0.43 -8.32 -10.66
CA LEU A 5 0.22 -8.40 -9.22
C LEU A 5 -0.03 -7.02 -8.60
N ALA A 6 0.77 -6.02 -8.99
CA ALA A 6 0.61 -4.65 -8.50
C ALA A 6 -0.72 -4.02 -8.96
N ILE A 7 -1.10 -4.25 -10.23
CA ILE A 7 -2.39 -3.78 -10.78
C ILE A 7 -3.57 -4.42 -10.06
N ARG A 8 -3.52 -5.73 -9.82
CA ARG A 8 -4.58 -6.44 -9.08
C ARG A 8 -4.70 -5.94 -7.65
N ALA A 9 -3.58 -5.71 -6.96
CA ALA A 9 -3.57 -5.17 -5.60
C ALA A 9 -4.17 -3.76 -5.56
N LEU A 10 -3.82 -2.88 -6.51
CA LEU A 10 -4.38 -1.54 -6.61
C LEU A 10 -5.90 -1.58 -6.85
N LYS A 11 -6.37 -2.37 -7.82
CA LYS A 11 -7.80 -2.52 -8.10
C LYS A 11 -8.58 -3.04 -6.89
N MET A 12 -8.04 -4.01 -6.17
CA MET A 12 -8.64 -4.54 -4.95
C MET A 12 -8.70 -3.47 -3.85
N ALA A 13 -7.64 -2.71 -3.65
CA ALA A 13 -7.62 -1.62 -2.67
C ALA A 13 -8.67 -0.54 -3.00
N ILE A 14 -8.79 -0.15 -4.27
CA ILE A 14 -9.80 0.81 -4.72
C ILE A 14 -11.21 0.28 -4.47
N ALA A 15 -11.49 -0.98 -4.82
CA ALA A 15 -12.80 -1.59 -4.64
C ALA A 15 -13.21 -1.70 -3.16
N LEU A 16 -12.25 -2.04 -2.28
CA LEU A 16 -12.52 -2.21 -0.84
C LEU A 16 -12.60 -0.89 -0.07
N ARG A 17 -11.88 0.13 -0.49
CA ARG A 17 -11.72 1.36 0.28
C ARG A 17 -12.46 2.55 -0.32
N SER A 18 -12.85 2.48 -1.59
CA SER A 18 -13.52 3.57 -2.32
C SER A 18 -12.89 4.94 -2.01
N PRO A 19 -11.57 5.11 -2.25
CA PRO A 19 -10.84 6.29 -1.81
C PRO A 19 -11.42 7.56 -2.45
N PRO A 20 -11.48 8.67 -1.72
CA PRO A 20 -11.96 9.95 -2.26
C PRO A 20 -11.02 10.44 -3.37
N ARG A 21 -11.57 11.28 -4.26
CA ARG A 21 -10.76 11.96 -5.29
C ARG A 21 -9.69 12.83 -4.62
N GLY A 22 -8.48 12.82 -5.18
CA GLY A 22 -7.34 13.55 -4.60
C GLY A 22 -6.58 12.76 -3.51
N CYS A 23 -6.97 11.52 -3.22
CA CYS A 23 -6.19 10.66 -2.33
C CYS A 23 -4.75 10.52 -2.84
N ILE A 24 -3.78 10.64 -1.94
CA ILE A 24 -2.35 10.54 -2.27
C ILE A 24 -1.97 9.07 -2.40
N PHE A 25 -1.47 8.69 -3.58
CA PHE A 25 -0.81 7.41 -3.81
C PHE A 25 0.69 7.60 -3.72
N HIS A 26 1.32 7.03 -2.69
CA HIS A 26 2.76 7.10 -2.48
C HIS A 26 3.44 5.80 -2.93
N SER A 27 4.55 5.91 -3.65
CA SER A 27 5.37 4.77 -4.08
C SER A 27 6.85 5.06 -4.00
N ASP A 28 7.64 3.98 -3.91
CA ASP A 28 9.09 4.08 -4.00
C ASP A 28 9.54 4.57 -5.36
N ARG A 29 10.61 5.36 -5.35
CA ARG A 29 11.35 5.67 -6.57
C ARG A 29 12.16 4.45 -6.99
N PRO A 30 12.19 4.11 -8.29
CA PRO A 30 13.09 3.06 -8.78
C PRO A 30 14.55 3.36 -8.39
N SER A 31 15.23 2.38 -7.80
CA SER A 31 16.59 2.53 -7.23
C SER A 31 17.69 2.83 -8.24
N HIS A 32 17.43 2.75 -9.53
CA HIS A 32 18.38 3.15 -10.57
C HIS A 32 18.03 4.55 -11.08
N GLY A 33 18.90 5.51 -10.78
CA GLY A 33 18.85 6.95 -10.98
C GLY A 33 18.48 7.48 -12.37
N LEU A 34 17.33 7.14 -12.87
CA LEU A 34 16.81 7.60 -14.15
C LEU A 34 15.83 8.76 -13.93
N GLN A 35 16.12 9.86 -14.61
CA GLN A 35 15.30 11.06 -14.64
C GLN A 35 13.82 10.74 -14.90
N ALA A 36 12.92 11.52 -14.31
CA ALA A 36 11.45 11.35 -14.36
C ALA A 36 10.88 11.09 -15.78
N ASN A 37 11.58 11.49 -16.84
CA ASN A 37 11.17 11.29 -18.22
C ASN A 37 11.47 9.90 -18.80
N ARG A 38 12.14 9.00 -18.04
CA ARG A 38 12.53 7.66 -18.50
C ARG A 38 11.88 6.50 -17.73
N CYS A 39 10.76 6.69 -17.08
CA CYS A 39 9.96 5.58 -16.52
C CYS A 39 9.55 4.52 -17.56
N ARG A 40 9.72 4.79 -18.83
CA ARG A 40 9.40 3.86 -19.93
C ARG A 40 10.38 2.68 -20.09
N ALA A 41 11.61 2.78 -19.58
CA ALA A 41 12.67 1.83 -19.94
C ALA A 41 13.16 0.90 -18.84
N THR A 42 12.82 1.12 -17.58
CA THR A 42 13.35 0.32 -16.46
C THR A 42 12.25 -0.06 -15.47
N GLY A 43 11.62 -1.17 -15.73
CA GLY A 43 11.12 -2.21 -14.81
C GLY A 43 10.34 -1.85 -13.56
N SER A 44 10.06 -0.60 -13.23
CA SER A 44 9.17 -0.31 -12.12
C SER A 44 7.72 -0.54 -12.55
N GLN A 45 7.08 -1.53 -11.97
CA GLN A 45 5.68 -1.87 -12.22
C GLN A 45 4.73 -0.68 -11.96
N TYR A 46 5.09 0.22 -11.06
CA TYR A 46 4.32 1.43 -10.72
C TYR A 46 4.41 2.53 -11.80
N CYS A 47 5.41 2.45 -12.67
CA CYS A 47 5.58 3.35 -13.81
C CYS A 47 4.93 2.81 -15.10
N SER A 48 4.30 1.63 -15.07
CA SER A 48 3.64 1.08 -16.26
C SER A 48 2.46 1.95 -16.67
N HIS A 49 2.24 2.06 -17.99
CA HIS A 49 1.15 2.86 -18.55
C HIS A 49 -0.21 2.46 -17.96
N ASP A 50 -0.48 1.16 -17.84
CA ASP A 50 -1.74 0.64 -17.32
C ASP A 50 -1.93 1.00 -15.83
N TYR A 51 -0.86 0.94 -15.02
CA TYR A 51 -0.91 1.33 -13.63
C TYR A 51 -1.20 2.83 -13.47
N GLN A 52 -0.49 3.66 -14.21
CA GLN A 52 -0.67 5.10 -14.21
C GLN A 52 -2.04 5.52 -14.77
N LYS A 53 -2.60 4.77 -15.72
CA LYS A 53 -3.95 4.99 -16.22
C LYS A 53 -4.98 4.81 -15.10
N ILE A 54 -4.91 3.72 -14.33
CA ILE A 54 -5.82 3.49 -13.19
C ILE A 54 -5.73 4.62 -12.17
N LEU A 55 -4.52 5.08 -11.81
CA LEU A 55 -4.35 6.17 -10.85
C LEU A 55 -5.02 7.46 -11.34
N ARG A 56 -4.88 7.79 -12.63
CA ARG A 56 -5.53 8.98 -13.23
C ARG A 56 -7.03 8.86 -13.29
N GLU A 57 -7.58 7.70 -13.68
CA GLU A 57 -9.02 7.44 -13.75
C GLU A 57 -9.71 7.65 -12.38
N HIS A 58 -9.00 7.29 -11.31
CA HIS A 58 -9.48 7.49 -9.93
C HIS A 58 -9.03 8.80 -9.30
N ALA A 59 -8.42 9.71 -10.08
CA ALA A 59 -7.97 11.02 -9.63
C ALA A 59 -7.01 10.99 -8.43
N PHE A 60 -6.13 9.98 -8.35
CA PHE A 60 -5.07 9.94 -7.35
C PHE A 60 -4.00 10.99 -7.60
N GLN A 61 -3.51 11.60 -6.54
CA GLN A 61 -2.29 12.40 -6.56
C GLN A 61 -1.09 11.46 -6.35
N VAL A 62 -0.21 11.38 -7.35
CA VAL A 62 0.96 10.50 -7.28
C VAL A 62 2.10 11.21 -6.57
N SER A 63 2.59 10.62 -5.50
CA SER A 63 3.78 11.04 -4.76
C SER A 63 4.85 9.95 -4.85
N MET A 64 6.11 10.34 -4.98
CA MET A 64 7.25 9.41 -4.99
C MET A 64 8.26 9.82 -3.93
N SER A 65 8.89 8.83 -3.29
CA SER A 65 9.96 9.05 -2.31
C SER A 65 11.06 9.95 -2.88
N GLY A 66 11.57 10.86 -2.06
CA GLY A 66 12.77 11.64 -2.36
C GLY A 66 14.00 10.74 -2.52
N LYS A 67 14.97 11.14 -3.33
CA LYS A 67 16.23 10.41 -3.46
C LYS A 67 16.96 10.39 -2.10
N GLY A 68 17.16 9.19 -1.54
CA GLY A 68 17.85 8.99 -0.26
C GLY A 68 16.99 9.27 0.99
N ASN A 69 15.70 9.55 0.85
CA ASN A 69 14.81 9.76 2.00
C ASN A 69 14.14 8.44 2.44
N CYS A 70 14.69 7.81 3.48
CA CYS A 70 14.15 6.58 4.04
C CYS A 70 12.87 6.80 4.89
N TYR A 71 12.56 8.03 5.30
CA TYR A 71 11.40 8.31 6.15
C TYR A 71 10.08 8.23 5.39
N ASP A 72 10.10 8.46 4.08
CA ASP A 72 8.90 8.43 3.24
C ASP A 72 8.21 7.06 3.24
N ASN A 73 8.97 5.98 3.48
CA ASN A 73 8.47 4.60 3.51
C ASN A 73 8.29 4.02 4.91
N ALA A 74 8.65 4.77 5.96
CA ALA A 74 8.66 4.28 7.33
C ALA A 74 7.28 3.71 7.77
N ALA A 75 6.19 4.31 7.34
CA ALA A 75 4.84 3.82 7.65
C ALA A 75 4.56 2.44 7.05
N VAL A 76 4.95 2.23 5.79
CA VAL A 76 4.79 0.95 5.07
C VAL A 76 5.69 -0.12 5.68
N GLU A 77 6.94 0.20 5.97
CA GLU A 77 7.88 -0.71 6.63
C GLU A 77 7.39 -1.12 8.02
N THR A 78 6.88 -0.17 8.79
CA THR A 78 6.31 -0.44 10.11
C THR A 78 5.10 -1.36 10.02
N PHE A 79 4.21 -1.14 9.04
CA PHE A 79 3.08 -2.04 8.80
C PHE A 79 3.56 -3.46 8.50
N PHE A 80 4.52 -3.64 7.57
CA PHE A 80 5.04 -4.96 7.25
C PHE A 80 5.79 -5.63 8.39
N LYS A 81 6.57 -4.90 9.17
CA LYS A 81 7.21 -5.42 10.39
C LYS A 81 6.17 -5.93 11.38
N THR A 82 5.12 -5.15 11.60
CA THR A 82 4.06 -5.48 12.53
C THR A 82 3.30 -6.74 12.11
N ILE A 83 2.81 -6.82 10.86
CA ILE A 83 2.06 -8.00 10.41
C ILE A 83 2.92 -9.27 10.40
N LYS A 84 4.21 -9.14 10.06
CA LYS A 84 5.15 -10.27 10.15
C LYS A 84 5.30 -10.76 11.60
N ALA A 85 5.53 -9.85 12.54
CA ALA A 85 5.75 -10.18 13.94
C ALA A 85 4.48 -10.70 14.65
N GLU A 86 3.32 -10.15 14.33
CA GLU A 86 2.06 -10.49 15.02
C GLU A 86 1.32 -11.68 14.40
N LEU A 87 1.51 -11.91 13.08
CA LEU A 87 0.78 -12.96 12.39
C LEU A 87 1.70 -13.96 11.68
N ILE A 88 2.57 -13.48 10.76
CA ILE A 88 3.23 -14.37 9.82
C ILE A 88 4.23 -15.31 10.50
N TRP A 89 5.06 -14.79 11.40
CA TRP A 89 6.10 -15.57 12.09
C TRP A 89 5.59 -16.38 13.28
N ARG A 90 4.33 -16.16 13.69
CA ARG A 90 3.75 -16.87 14.84
C ARG A 90 3.03 -18.15 14.46
N ARG A 91 2.92 -18.45 13.17
CA ARG A 91 2.16 -19.60 12.66
C ARG A 91 2.92 -20.28 11.54
N THR A 92 2.75 -21.59 11.44
CA THR A 92 3.10 -22.37 10.26
C THR A 92 1.92 -22.35 9.28
N TRP A 93 2.22 -22.28 8.00
CA TRP A 93 1.21 -22.17 6.94
C TRP A 93 1.28 -23.40 6.04
N GLU A 94 0.26 -24.21 6.02
CA GLU A 94 0.20 -25.41 5.17
C GLU A 94 0.01 -25.04 3.71
N THR A 95 -0.77 -23.99 3.44
CA THR A 95 -1.04 -23.51 2.10
C THR A 95 -0.94 -22.00 2.01
N ARG A 96 -0.60 -21.51 0.82
CA ARG A 96 -0.62 -20.08 0.52
C ARG A 96 -2.00 -19.46 0.75
N ARG A 97 -3.08 -20.17 0.39
CA ARG A 97 -4.45 -19.70 0.56
C ARG A 97 -4.81 -19.49 2.03
N GLN A 98 -4.34 -20.36 2.90
CA GLN A 98 -4.52 -20.21 4.36
C GLN A 98 -3.85 -18.92 4.87
N ALA A 99 -2.61 -18.64 4.43
CA ALA A 99 -1.91 -17.41 4.79
C ALA A 99 -2.63 -16.17 4.24
N GLU A 100 -3.07 -16.19 2.98
CA GLU A 100 -3.81 -15.08 2.36
C GLU A 100 -5.11 -14.77 3.11
N THR A 101 -5.88 -15.79 3.50
CA THR A 101 -7.12 -15.64 4.28
C THR A 101 -6.83 -15.02 5.64
N ALA A 102 -5.82 -15.50 6.35
CA ALA A 102 -5.46 -14.99 7.67
C ALA A 102 -4.94 -13.53 7.60
N ILE A 103 -4.17 -13.18 6.56
CA ILE A 103 -3.74 -11.79 6.32
C ILE A 103 -4.96 -10.89 6.06
N PHE A 104 -5.89 -11.34 5.24
CA PHE A 104 -7.12 -10.60 4.95
C PHE A 104 -7.94 -10.36 6.22
N GLN A 105 -8.13 -11.39 7.04
CA GLN A 105 -8.84 -11.29 8.32
C GLN A 105 -8.11 -10.37 9.31
N TYR A 106 -6.79 -10.44 9.38
CA TYR A 106 -6.00 -9.55 10.23
C TYR A 106 -6.17 -8.08 9.83
N ILE A 107 -6.07 -7.78 8.53
CA ILE A 107 -6.17 -6.39 8.04
C ILE A 107 -7.59 -5.86 8.25
N ASN A 108 -8.62 -6.58 7.81
CA ASN A 108 -9.99 -6.08 7.78
C ASN A 108 -10.75 -6.32 9.10
N GLY A 109 -10.40 -7.33 9.87
CA GLY A 109 -11.06 -7.64 11.14
C GLY A 109 -10.40 -7.01 12.37
N PHE A 110 -9.12 -6.72 12.31
CA PHE A 110 -8.38 -6.18 13.45
C PHE A 110 -7.64 -4.88 13.13
N HIS A 111 -6.71 -4.87 12.16
CA HIS A 111 -5.84 -3.70 11.92
C HIS A 111 -6.65 -2.45 11.58
N ASN A 112 -7.49 -2.51 10.56
CA ASN A 112 -8.24 -1.34 10.11
C ASN A 112 -9.30 -0.87 11.10
N PRO A 113 -10.16 -1.76 11.69
CA PRO A 113 -11.23 -1.30 12.56
C PRO A 113 -10.82 -1.06 14.01
N ARG A 114 -9.79 -1.75 14.52
CA ARG A 114 -9.51 -1.80 15.96
C ARG A 114 -8.13 -1.33 16.37
N ARG A 115 -7.09 -1.55 15.54
CA ARG A 115 -5.73 -1.22 15.92
C ARG A 115 -5.55 0.29 16.05
N ARG A 116 -5.12 0.72 17.24
CA ARG A 116 -4.84 2.14 17.51
C ARG A 116 -3.46 2.52 16.99
N HIS A 117 -3.37 3.71 16.38
CA HIS A 117 -2.13 4.27 15.86
C HIS A 117 -1.85 5.62 16.51
N SER A 118 -0.65 5.79 17.07
CA SER A 118 -0.24 7.06 17.68
C SER A 118 -0.25 8.22 16.67
N ALA A 119 0.20 7.97 15.44
CA ALA A 119 0.17 8.94 14.34
C ALA A 119 -1.25 9.40 13.94
N LEU A 120 -2.28 8.63 14.31
CA LEU A 120 -3.69 8.96 14.07
C LEU A 120 -4.40 9.45 15.35
N GLY A 121 -3.63 9.94 16.33
CA GLY A 121 -4.17 10.39 17.61
C GLY A 121 -4.83 9.26 18.41
N GLY A 122 -4.27 8.06 18.39
CA GLY A 122 -4.76 6.89 19.11
C GLY A 122 -6.02 6.26 18.50
N LYS A 123 -6.39 6.64 17.29
CA LYS A 123 -7.54 6.06 16.56
C LYS A 123 -7.12 4.91 15.65
N SER A 124 -8.08 4.06 15.34
CA SER A 124 -7.91 3.08 14.26
C SER A 124 -8.00 3.75 12.89
N PRO A 125 -7.41 3.16 11.83
CA PRO A 125 -7.50 3.69 10.47
C PRO A 125 -8.95 3.99 10.05
N LEU A 126 -9.86 3.06 10.28
CA LEU A 126 -11.26 3.23 9.91
C LEU A 126 -11.96 4.34 10.70
N ALA A 127 -11.66 4.45 12.01
CA ALA A 127 -12.21 5.53 12.84
C ALA A 127 -11.64 6.90 12.45
N PHE A 128 -10.38 6.95 12.00
CA PHE A 128 -9.76 8.17 11.50
C PHE A 128 -10.39 8.62 10.18
N GLU A 129 -10.55 7.72 9.22
CA GLU A 129 -11.19 8.01 7.92
C GLU A 129 -12.60 8.58 8.08
N ARG A 130 -13.42 7.96 8.94
CA ARG A 130 -14.80 8.44 9.20
C ARG A 130 -14.85 9.85 9.81
N LYS A 131 -13.75 10.33 10.38
CA LYS A 131 -13.69 11.67 10.95
C LYS A 131 -13.24 12.72 9.93
N VAL A 132 -12.51 12.31 8.90
CA VAL A 132 -11.90 13.20 7.90
C VAL A 132 -12.73 13.24 6.60
N ALA A 133 -13.60 12.25 6.39
CA ALA A 133 -14.58 12.21 5.30
C ALA A 133 -15.81 13.04 5.64
#